data_12b28adbf04060da5d8e4c869b2b435f
#
_entry.id   12b28adbf04060da5d8e4c869b2b435f
#
_cell.length_a   1.000
_cell.length_b   1.000
_cell.length_c   1.000
_cell.angle_alpha   90.00
_cell.angle_beta   90.00
_cell.angle_gamma   90.00
#
_symmetry.space_group_name_H-M   'P 1'
#
loop_
_entity.id
_entity.type
_entity.pdbx_description
1 polymer ?
#
loop_
_entity_poly.entity_id
_entity_poly.type
_entity_poly.pdbx_seq_one_letter_code
_entity_poly.pdbx_strand_id
1 'polypeptide(L)'
;MKKAALTIFAIIFTCTTFYSQTTGESITIRPSGFQKKIATVSSGKTRSYYALSTVEASVINVQGPGTLKVHTRGQFRTGETDVIKYTVLYSIDGGIQNSMAIAGIERSKNATYQDGTLGVPGELNTFEIELSRGSHTIEFKLKDIAFNVAARYVFTPAKLKKQEWMAFSPMLPSEPVDIISKESSTLYYRFSMVKPLKVEIIGPTELRVLTRTENHFQMKGRINYRVQVKENGSVINTYQLNSKVSEVAVYKDVKELTPGTACEFVIFVPKGKHVYEIVPLDKDKNTLLGRLLIPVKDVKLEEN
;
A
#
# COMPACT_ATOMS: atom_id res chain seq x y z
N MET A 1 36.32 -0.61 27.37
CA MET A 1 34.87 -0.22 27.44
C MET A 1 34.46 0.24 26.06
N LYS A 2 33.77 -0.61 25.29
CA LYS A 2 33.27 -0.28 23.94
C LYS A 2 31.88 0.32 24.06
N LYS A 3 31.69 1.58 23.68
CA LYS A 3 30.38 2.24 23.61
C LYS A 3 29.65 1.75 22.36
N ALA A 4 28.56 1.02 22.54
CA ALA A 4 27.65 0.68 21.46
C ALA A 4 26.82 1.91 21.12
N ALA A 5 26.94 2.39 19.90
CA ALA A 5 26.09 3.47 19.34
C ALA A 5 24.79 2.84 18.89
N LEU A 6 23.70 3.19 19.56
CA LEU A 6 22.33 2.82 19.20
C LEU A 6 21.86 3.76 18.08
N THR A 7 21.84 3.29 16.85
CA THR A 7 21.34 4.06 15.70
C THR A 7 19.81 3.97 15.70
N ILE A 8 19.14 5.03 16.10
CA ILE A 8 17.67 5.15 16.04
C ILE A 8 17.30 5.53 14.59
N PHE A 9 16.69 4.60 13.86
CA PHE A 9 16.06 4.87 12.58
C PHE A 9 14.71 5.56 12.81
N ALA A 10 14.65 6.87 12.61
CA ALA A 10 13.38 7.61 12.59
C ALA A 10 12.74 7.46 11.22
N ILE A 11 11.70 6.64 11.10
CA ILE A 11 10.87 6.56 9.90
C ILE A 11 9.90 7.74 9.94
N ILE A 12 10.15 8.72 9.09
CA ILE A 12 9.24 9.88 8.89
C ILE A 12 8.05 9.39 8.06
N PHE A 13 6.95 9.06 8.72
CA PHE A 13 5.67 8.87 8.06
C PHE A 13 5.03 10.24 7.87
N THR A 14 5.15 10.82 6.68
CA THR A 14 4.26 11.91 6.28
C THR A 14 2.85 11.38 6.25
N CYS A 15 1.91 12.07 6.87
CA CYS A 15 0.47 11.82 6.74
C CYS A 15 0.08 12.16 5.29
N THR A 16 0.45 11.30 4.37
CA THR A 16 -0.10 11.32 3.02
C THR A 16 -1.56 10.95 3.20
N THR A 17 -2.45 11.83 2.80
CA THR A 17 -3.81 11.46 2.48
C THR A 17 -3.72 10.22 1.60
N PHE A 18 -4.04 9.05 2.17
CA PHE A 18 -4.29 7.89 1.36
C PHE A 18 -5.46 8.27 0.46
N TYR A 19 -5.15 8.63 -0.77
CA TYR A 19 -6.12 8.58 -1.82
C TYR A 19 -6.71 7.17 -1.71
N SER A 20 -7.98 7.12 -1.34
CA SER A 20 -8.79 5.94 -1.54
C SER A 20 -8.55 5.54 -3.00
N GLN A 21 -7.72 4.52 -3.21
CA GLN A 21 -7.51 3.99 -4.55
C GLN A 21 -8.89 3.56 -5.01
N THR A 22 -9.40 4.31 -5.95
CA THR A 22 -10.64 3.99 -6.66
C THR A 22 -10.45 2.60 -7.24
N THR A 23 -11.18 1.70 -6.68
CA THR A 23 -11.20 0.28 -6.88
C THR A 23 -11.23 -0.09 -8.36
N GLY A 24 -10.20 -0.76 -8.83
CA GLY A 24 -10.31 -1.66 -9.97
C GLY A 24 -9.91 -1.12 -11.32
N GLU A 25 -9.41 0.10 -11.48
CA GLU A 25 -8.86 0.55 -12.76
C GLU A 25 -7.45 -0.02 -12.97
N SER A 26 -7.28 -0.67 -14.15
CA SER A 26 -5.99 -1.21 -14.56
C SER A 26 -5.04 -0.07 -14.95
N ILE A 27 -3.84 -0.07 -14.40
CA ILE A 27 -2.79 0.90 -14.70
C ILE A 27 -1.69 0.26 -15.55
N THR A 28 -1.21 0.98 -16.56
CA THR A 28 -0.03 0.56 -17.33
C THR A 28 1.24 0.97 -16.59
N ILE A 29 2.11 0.00 -16.31
CA ILE A 29 3.39 0.22 -15.62
C ILE A 29 4.49 0.42 -16.65
N ARG A 30 5.31 1.45 -16.45
CA ARG A 30 6.57 1.62 -17.17
C ARG A 30 7.70 0.97 -16.36
N PRO A 31 8.49 0.04 -16.95
CA PRO A 31 9.64 -0.53 -16.24
C PRO A 31 10.71 0.52 -15.98
N SER A 32 11.45 0.37 -14.90
CA SER A 32 12.61 1.20 -14.54
C SER A 32 13.86 0.81 -15.33
N GLY A 33 14.00 -0.47 -15.69
CA GLY A 33 15.03 -1.00 -16.58
C GLY A 33 14.43 -1.56 -17.85
N PHE A 34 14.94 -1.20 -19.03
CA PHE A 34 14.57 -1.76 -20.33
C PHE A 34 15.55 -1.34 -21.41
N GLN A 35 15.79 -2.21 -22.40
CA GLN A 35 16.71 -1.91 -23.51
C GLN A 35 16.15 -0.90 -24.51
N LYS A 36 14.90 -1.12 -24.96
CA LYS A 36 14.26 -0.31 -26.01
C LYS A 36 12.74 -0.25 -25.76
N LYS A 37 12.17 0.94 -25.95
CA LYS A 37 10.73 1.12 -26.03
C LYS A 37 10.29 0.92 -27.48
N ILE A 38 9.24 0.16 -27.69
CA ILE A 38 8.67 -0.19 -29.01
C ILE A 38 7.22 0.26 -29.06
N ALA A 39 6.86 1.08 -30.04
CA ALA A 39 5.49 1.51 -30.26
C ALA A 39 4.78 0.58 -31.25
N THR A 40 3.69 -0.02 -30.80
CA THR A 40 2.85 -0.92 -31.61
C THR A 40 1.44 -0.34 -31.73
N VAL A 41 0.93 -0.25 -32.94
CA VAL A 41 -0.45 0.13 -33.24
C VAL A 41 -1.29 -1.13 -33.43
N SER A 42 -2.40 -1.22 -32.74
CA SER A 42 -3.38 -2.30 -32.92
C SER A 42 -4.78 -1.76 -32.69
N SER A 43 -5.71 -2.02 -33.61
CA SER A 43 -7.09 -1.51 -33.57
C SER A 43 -7.14 0.03 -33.38
N GLY A 44 -6.29 0.76 -34.09
CA GLY A 44 -6.21 2.23 -34.03
C GLY A 44 -5.62 2.81 -32.75
N LYS A 45 -5.16 1.98 -31.81
CA LYS A 45 -4.56 2.42 -30.53
C LYS A 45 -3.08 2.12 -30.48
N THR A 46 -2.27 3.15 -30.23
CA THR A 46 -0.84 3.00 -29.98
C THR A 46 -0.58 2.51 -28.55
N ARG A 47 0.26 1.51 -28.42
CA ARG A 47 0.67 0.94 -27.12
C ARG A 47 2.18 0.81 -27.07
N SER A 48 2.76 1.17 -25.91
CA SER A 48 4.19 1.01 -25.65
C SER A 48 4.48 -0.37 -25.11
N TYR A 49 5.44 -1.04 -25.72
CA TYR A 49 6.07 -2.27 -25.24
C TYR A 49 7.54 -1.99 -24.95
N TYR A 50 8.18 -2.85 -24.19
CA TYR A 50 9.59 -2.73 -23.78
C TYR A 50 10.32 -4.02 -24.13
N ALA A 51 11.40 -3.88 -24.89
CA ALA A 51 12.18 -5.05 -25.32
C ALA A 51 12.73 -5.81 -24.10
N LEU A 52 12.56 -7.12 -24.12
CA LEU A 52 13.14 -8.02 -23.15
C LEU A 52 14.53 -8.47 -23.61
N SER A 53 15.44 -8.67 -22.67
CA SER A 53 16.82 -9.11 -22.87
C SER A 53 17.10 -10.38 -22.08
N THR A 54 18.12 -11.13 -22.52
CA THR A 54 18.68 -12.24 -21.75
C THR A 54 19.64 -11.78 -20.65
N VAL A 55 20.17 -10.55 -20.77
CA VAL A 55 21.21 -10.01 -19.88
C VAL A 55 20.58 -9.01 -18.89
N GLU A 56 19.97 -7.97 -19.41
CA GLU A 56 19.37 -6.91 -18.59
C GLU A 56 17.92 -7.23 -18.24
N ALA A 57 17.57 -7.11 -16.97
CA ALA A 57 16.20 -7.28 -16.51
C ALA A 57 15.34 -6.07 -16.84
N SER A 58 14.12 -6.31 -17.32
CA SER A 58 13.04 -5.32 -17.30
C SER A 58 12.41 -5.33 -15.90
N VAL A 59 12.59 -4.25 -15.14
CA VAL A 59 12.23 -4.18 -13.72
C VAL A 59 10.98 -3.33 -13.54
N ILE A 60 9.98 -3.85 -12.84
CA ILE A 60 8.79 -3.11 -12.45
C ILE A 60 8.60 -3.12 -10.93
N ASN A 61 8.04 -2.04 -10.40
CA ASN A 61 7.67 -1.92 -9.00
C ASN A 61 6.17 -1.69 -8.91
N VAL A 62 5.49 -2.47 -8.09
CA VAL A 62 4.04 -2.39 -7.90
C VAL A 62 3.66 -2.56 -6.44
N GLN A 63 2.54 -1.97 -6.05
CA GLN A 63 1.96 -2.11 -4.72
C GLN A 63 0.77 -3.07 -4.79
N GLY A 64 0.96 -4.30 -4.29
CA GLY A 64 -0.10 -5.30 -4.16
C GLY A 64 -1.05 -5.04 -2.96
N PRO A 65 -2.14 -5.80 -2.86
CA PRO A 65 -2.47 -6.98 -3.67
C PRO A 65 -3.10 -6.63 -5.02
N GLY A 66 -2.94 -7.53 -5.98
CA GLY A 66 -3.53 -7.38 -7.31
C GLY A 66 -2.96 -8.35 -8.34
N THR A 67 -3.42 -8.23 -9.57
CA THR A 67 -3.01 -9.05 -10.69
C THR A 67 -2.18 -8.24 -11.67
N LEU A 68 -0.96 -8.69 -11.93
CA LEU A 68 -0.10 -8.16 -12.97
C LEU A 68 -0.32 -8.95 -14.26
N LYS A 69 -0.86 -8.30 -15.30
CA LYS A 69 -0.94 -8.85 -16.65
C LYS A 69 0.32 -8.48 -17.44
N VAL A 70 1.00 -9.50 -17.93
CA VAL A 70 2.19 -9.35 -18.79
C VAL A 70 1.78 -9.68 -20.21
N HIS A 71 1.68 -8.65 -21.03
CA HIS A 71 1.39 -8.77 -22.46
C HIS A 71 2.69 -8.85 -23.23
N THR A 72 2.91 -9.92 -23.98
CA THR A 72 4.12 -10.11 -24.78
C THR A 72 3.81 -10.21 -26.26
N ARG A 73 4.74 -9.74 -27.08
CA ARG A 73 4.73 -9.90 -28.54
C ARG A 73 6.13 -10.28 -29.02
N GLY A 74 6.20 -11.34 -29.81
CA GLY A 74 7.39 -11.64 -30.57
C GLY A 74 7.51 -10.74 -31.80
N GLN A 75 8.71 -10.57 -32.32
CA GLN A 75 8.98 -9.82 -33.54
C GLN A 75 9.35 -10.80 -34.67
N PHE A 76 8.62 -10.74 -35.76
CA PHE A 76 8.93 -11.48 -37.00
C PHE A 76 9.72 -10.60 -37.95
N ARG A 77 10.82 -11.12 -38.48
CA ARG A 77 11.57 -10.50 -39.56
C ARG A 77 11.21 -11.14 -40.90
N THR A 78 11.61 -10.50 -41.99
CA THR A 78 11.44 -11.07 -43.33
C THR A 78 12.24 -12.35 -43.47
N GLY A 79 11.60 -13.43 -43.95
CA GLY A 79 12.25 -14.74 -44.13
C GLY A 79 12.30 -15.63 -42.87
N GLU A 80 11.75 -15.19 -41.74
CA GLU A 80 11.61 -16.04 -40.54
C GLU A 80 10.42 -16.99 -40.65
N THR A 81 10.42 -18.02 -39.78
CA THR A 81 9.35 -19.04 -39.67
C THR A 81 7.97 -18.38 -39.42
N ASP A 82 6.90 -19.09 -39.81
CA ASP A 82 5.53 -18.58 -39.60
C ASP A 82 5.07 -18.64 -38.15
N VAL A 83 5.75 -19.38 -37.33
CA VAL A 83 5.44 -19.60 -35.91
C VAL A 83 6.70 -19.48 -35.07
N ILE A 84 6.64 -18.74 -33.98
CA ILE A 84 7.74 -18.60 -33.02
C ILE A 84 7.35 -19.11 -31.64
N LYS A 85 8.39 -19.45 -30.85
CA LYS A 85 8.31 -19.82 -29.44
C LYS A 85 9.39 -19.10 -28.66
N TYR A 86 9.08 -18.71 -27.42
CA TYR A 86 10.04 -18.08 -26.52
C TYR A 86 9.66 -18.35 -25.06
N THR A 87 10.61 -18.16 -24.15
CA THR A 87 10.37 -18.33 -22.72
C THR A 87 10.72 -17.02 -22.01
N VAL A 88 9.77 -16.50 -21.24
CA VAL A 88 9.99 -15.38 -20.34
C VAL A 88 10.33 -15.92 -18.96
N LEU A 89 11.45 -15.47 -18.40
CA LEU A 89 11.86 -15.72 -17.03
C LEU A 89 11.42 -14.53 -16.18
N TYR A 90 10.96 -14.80 -14.95
CA TYR A 90 10.66 -13.73 -14.00
C TYR A 90 10.94 -14.16 -12.57
N SER A 91 11.32 -13.18 -11.73
CA SER A 91 11.44 -13.35 -10.28
C SER A 91 10.68 -12.23 -9.56
N ILE A 92 10.17 -12.52 -8.37
CA ILE A 92 9.46 -11.58 -7.52
C ILE A 92 10.30 -11.40 -6.26
N ASP A 93 10.63 -10.14 -5.91
CA ASP A 93 11.37 -9.75 -4.70
C ASP A 93 12.72 -10.48 -4.53
N GLY A 94 13.40 -10.75 -5.66
CA GLY A 94 14.64 -11.50 -5.66
C GLY A 94 14.50 -12.99 -5.31
N GLY A 95 13.27 -13.50 -5.25
CA GLY A 95 12.98 -14.92 -4.95
C GLY A 95 13.29 -15.87 -6.10
N ILE A 96 12.68 -17.06 -6.06
CA ILE A 96 12.88 -18.12 -7.04
C ILE A 96 12.52 -17.64 -8.45
N GLN A 97 13.37 -17.96 -9.43
CA GLN A 97 13.12 -17.68 -10.82
C GLN A 97 12.04 -18.61 -11.37
N ASN A 98 10.98 -18.02 -11.89
CA ASN A 98 9.89 -18.67 -12.59
C ASN A 98 10.09 -18.59 -14.10
N SER A 99 9.45 -19.47 -14.86
CA SER A 99 9.49 -19.45 -16.31
C SER A 99 8.11 -19.61 -16.92
N MET A 100 7.84 -18.78 -17.96
CA MET A 100 6.62 -18.87 -18.76
C MET A 100 7.00 -19.19 -20.20
N ALA A 101 6.74 -20.43 -20.61
CA ALA A 101 6.94 -20.90 -21.98
C ALA A 101 5.74 -20.49 -22.84
N ILE A 102 6.01 -19.81 -23.95
CA ILE A 102 5.03 -19.31 -24.89
C ILE A 102 5.36 -19.92 -26.26
N ALA A 103 4.40 -20.59 -26.86
CA ALA A 103 4.57 -21.29 -28.14
C ALA A 103 3.40 -21.01 -29.09
N GLY A 104 3.60 -21.28 -30.37
CA GLY A 104 2.52 -21.17 -31.37
C GLY A 104 2.16 -19.73 -31.71
N ILE A 105 3.07 -18.77 -31.50
CA ILE A 105 2.81 -17.37 -31.83
C ILE A 105 2.97 -17.17 -33.35
N GLU A 106 1.90 -16.71 -33.98
CA GLU A 106 1.85 -16.34 -35.40
C GLU A 106 2.06 -14.83 -35.60
N ARG A 107 2.23 -14.41 -36.86
CA ARG A 107 2.28 -13.00 -37.25
C ARG A 107 0.94 -12.35 -36.97
N SER A 108 0.94 -11.18 -36.35
CA SER A 108 -0.30 -10.44 -36.12
C SER A 108 -0.86 -9.85 -37.40
N LYS A 109 -2.14 -10.11 -37.66
CA LYS A 109 -2.89 -9.50 -38.79
C LYS A 109 -3.31 -8.06 -38.54
N ASN A 110 -3.37 -7.64 -37.26
CA ASN A 110 -4.00 -6.41 -36.82
C ASN A 110 -3.04 -5.48 -36.05
N ALA A 111 -1.75 -5.78 -36.05
CA ALA A 111 -0.75 -4.94 -35.36
C ALA A 111 0.43 -4.61 -36.26
N THR A 112 0.91 -3.36 -36.16
CA THR A 112 2.06 -2.84 -36.88
C THR A 112 2.96 -2.05 -35.94
N TYR A 113 4.23 -1.91 -36.28
CA TYR A 113 5.13 -0.99 -35.59
C TYR A 113 4.97 0.43 -36.11
N GLN A 114 5.07 1.41 -35.21
CA GLN A 114 4.93 2.83 -35.54
C GLN A 114 6.30 3.58 -35.52
N ASP A 115 7.29 3.03 -34.83
CA ASP A 115 8.54 3.69 -34.50
C ASP A 115 9.72 3.31 -35.42
N GLY A 116 9.44 2.79 -36.62
CA GLY A 116 10.47 2.34 -37.55
C GLY A 116 11.11 0.99 -37.17
N THR A 117 10.60 0.28 -36.20
CA THR A 117 11.04 -1.08 -35.87
C THR A 117 10.75 -1.99 -37.08
N LEU A 118 11.78 -2.69 -37.57
CA LEU A 118 11.68 -3.58 -38.72
C LEU A 118 10.87 -4.85 -38.39
N GLY A 119 10.10 -5.34 -39.39
CA GLY A 119 9.35 -6.59 -39.27
C GLY A 119 7.88 -6.38 -38.84
N VAL A 120 7.25 -7.46 -38.41
CA VAL A 120 5.83 -7.50 -38.02
C VAL A 120 5.70 -7.99 -36.58
N PRO A 121 4.84 -7.35 -35.77
CA PRO A 121 4.55 -7.89 -34.42
C PRO A 121 3.88 -9.25 -34.50
N GLY A 122 4.23 -10.15 -33.61
CA GLY A 122 3.48 -11.37 -33.37
C GLY A 122 2.13 -11.12 -32.71
N GLU A 123 1.29 -12.12 -32.69
CA GLU A 123 0.05 -12.11 -31.93
C GLU A 123 0.31 -11.82 -30.46
N LEU A 124 -0.68 -11.23 -29.80
CA LEU A 124 -0.61 -10.88 -28.40
C LEU A 124 -0.73 -12.13 -27.55
N ASN A 125 0.27 -12.42 -26.75
CA ASN A 125 0.17 -13.38 -25.65
C ASN A 125 0.07 -12.65 -24.33
N THR A 126 -0.66 -13.23 -23.38
CA THR A 126 -0.86 -12.64 -22.05
C THR A 126 -0.78 -13.72 -20.99
N PHE A 127 -0.01 -13.49 -19.95
CA PHE A 127 -0.06 -14.26 -18.72
C PHE A 127 -0.21 -13.35 -17.50
N GLU A 128 -0.64 -13.93 -16.40
CA GLU A 128 -0.99 -13.20 -15.18
C GLU A 128 -0.11 -13.67 -14.03
N ILE A 129 0.24 -12.72 -13.16
CA ILE A 129 0.99 -12.94 -11.92
C ILE A 129 0.16 -12.33 -10.78
N GLU A 130 -0.27 -13.17 -9.85
CA GLU A 130 -0.94 -12.72 -8.64
C GLU A 130 0.07 -12.21 -7.62
N LEU A 131 -0.16 -11.01 -7.12
CA LEU A 131 0.70 -10.36 -6.14
C LEU A 131 -0.02 -10.24 -4.80
N SER A 132 0.66 -10.63 -3.74
CA SER A 132 0.20 -10.49 -2.37
C SER A 132 0.18 -9.03 -1.92
N ARG A 133 -0.25 -8.77 -0.69
CA ARG A 133 -0.18 -7.43 -0.09
C ARG A 133 1.29 -7.06 0.17
N GLY A 134 1.68 -5.86 -0.23
CA GLY A 134 3.02 -5.32 -0.04
C GLY A 134 3.58 -4.65 -1.28
N SER A 135 4.79 -4.12 -1.16
CA SER A 135 5.55 -3.60 -2.29
C SER A 135 6.32 -4.75 -2.93
N HIS A 136 6.22 -4.88 -4.25
CA HIS A 136 6.87 -5.94 -5.01
C HIS A 136 7.74 -5.37 -6.11
N THR A 137 8.92 -5.95 -6.25
CA THR A 137 9.83 -5.73 -7.39
C THR A 137 9.85 -6.99 -8.24
N ILE A 138 9.46 -6.87 -9.51
CA ILE A 138 9.41 -8.00 -10.44
C ILE A 138 10.40 -7.74 -11.58
N GLU A 139 11.27 -8.71 -11.80
CA GLU A 139 12.28 -8.68 -12.85
C GLU A 139 11.91 -9.66 -13.96
N PHE A 140 12.00 -9.22 -15.21
CA PHE A 140 11.70 -10.03 -16.39
C PHE A 140 12.90 -10.13 -17.32
N LYS A 141 13.19 -11.33 -17.82
CA LYS A 141 14.23 -11.61 -18.81
C LYS A 141 13.71 -12.62 -19.86
N LEU A 142 14.41 -12.71 -21.00
CA LEU A 142 14.27 -13.84 -21.90
C LEU A 142 15.21 -14.95 -21.48
N LYS A 143 14.79 -16.20 -21.71
CA LYS A 143 15.65 -17.37 -21.51
C LYS A 143 16.75 -17.47 -22.57
N ASP A 144 16.42 -17.13 -23.81
CA ASP A 144 17.31 -17.21 -24.97
C ASP A 144 17.06 -16.04 -25.93
N ILE A 145 17.95 -15.88 -26.91
CA ILE A 145 17.94 -14.78 -27.90
C ILE A 145 17.37 -15.17 -29.26
N ALA A 146 16.72 -16.35 -29.37
CA ALA A 146 16.27 -16.86 -30.68
C ALA A 146 15.32 -15.87 -31.37
N PHE A 147 14.50 -15.16 -30.60
CA PHE A 147 13.56 -14.16 -31.12
C PHE A 147 13.60 -12.89 -30.29
N ASN A 148 13.39 -11.74 -30.92
CA ASN A 148 13.12 -10.51 -30.20
C ASN A 148 11.71 -10.53 -29.64
N VAL A 149 11.57 -10.21 -28.37
CA VAL A 149 10.30 -10.14 -27.65
C VAL A 149 10.19 -8.85 -26.90
N ALA A 150 9.03 -8.25 -26.90
CA ALA A 150 8.73 -7.06 -26.10
C ALA A 150 7.54 -7.32 -25.18
N ALA A 151 7.57 -6.75 -23.99
CA ALA A 151 6.53 -6.85 -22.97
C ALA A 151 5.88 -5.51 -22.65
N ARG A 152 4.60 -5.55 -22.27
CA ARG A 152 3.84 -4.45 -21.69
C ARG A 152 3.21 -4.94 -20.41
N TYR A 153 3.29 -4.14 -19.38
CA TYR A 153 2.84 -4.48 -18.04
C TYR A 153 1.60 -3.69 -17.67
N VAL A 154 0.56 -4.39 -17.22
CA VAL A 154 -0.70 -3.79 -16.78
C VAL A 154 -1.05 -4.37 -15.42
N PHE A 155 -1.08 -3.53 -14.40
CA PHE A 155 -1.45 -3.94 -13.06
C PHE A 155 -2.89 -3.57 -12.76
N THR A 156 -3.65 -4.52 -12.24
CA THR A 156 -5.01 -4.33 -11.76
C THR A 156 -5.01 -4.56 -10.26
N PRO A 157 -5.13 -3.52 -9.44
CA PRO A 157 -5.26 -3.68 -8.00
C PRO A 157 -6.46 -4.57 -7.66
N ALA A 158 -6.29 -5.48 -6.70
CA ALA A 158 -7.41 -6.25 -6.20
C ALA A 158 -8.46 -5.33 -5.58
N LYS A 159 -9.73 -5.59 -5.86
CA LYS A 159 -10.82 -4.95 -5.13
C LYS A 159 -10.77 -5.45 -3.69
N LEU A 160 -10.06 -4.73 -2.84
CA LEU A 160 -10.11 -5.02 -1.41
C LEU A 160 -11.56 -4.79 -0.97
N LYS A 161 -12.20 -5.82 -0.44
CA LYS A 161 -13.45 -5.61 0.31
C LYS A 161 -13.13 -4.55 1.35
N LYS A 162 -13.91 -3.47 1.37
CA LYS A 162 -13.75 -2.42 2.37
C LYS A 162 -13.76 -3.09 3.74
N GLN A 163 -12.63 -3.04 4.43
CA GLN A 163 -12.54 -3.66 5.75
C GLN A 163 -13.48 -2.91 6.68
N GLU A 164 -14.43 -3.62 7.25
CA GLU A 164 -15.31 -3.08 8.26
C GLU A 164 -14.59 -3.07 9.59
N TRP A 165 -14.72 -1.96 10.31
CA TRP A 165 -14.07 -1.73 11.59
C TRP A 165 -15.11 -1.55 12.68
N MET A 166 -14.87 -2.19 13.81
CA MET A 166 -15.68 -2.02 15.01
C MET A 166 -14.89 -1.26 16.07
N ALA A 167 -15.58 -0.39 16.81
CA ALA A 167 -15.00 0.31 17.95
C ALA A 167 -14.60 -0.68 19.03
N PHE A 168 -13.42 -0.49 19.61
CA PHE A 168 -12.88 -1.29 20.67
C PHE A 168 -12.58 -0.41 21.89
N SER A 169 -12.98 -0.85 23.07
CA SER A 169 -12.83 -0.06 24.30
C SER A 169 -11.42 -0.20 24.88
N PRO A 170 -10.82 0.89 25.37
CA PRO A 170 -9.56 0.80 26.12
C PRO A 170 -9.79 0.18 27.51
N MET A 171 -8.69 -0.19 28.15
CA MET A 171 -8.70 -0.59 29.55
C MET A 171 -9.03 0.63 30.43
N LEU A 172 -9.75 0.41 31.52
CA LEU A 172 -10.06 1.45 32.50
C LEU A 172 -8.86 1.76 33.43
N PRO A 173 -8.74 2.98 33.93
CA PRO A 173 -9.65 4.11 33.76
C PRO A 173 -9.38 4.90 32.47
N SER A 174 -10.41 5.21 31.70
CA SER A 174 -10.34 6.05 30.50
C SER A 174 -11.48 7.06 30.52
N GLU A 175 -11.21 8.27 30.07
CA GLU A 175 -12.18 9.37 30.04
C GLU A 175 -12.87 9.44 28.67
N PRO A 176 -14.17 9.07 28.56
CA PRO A 176 -14.90 9.10 27.31
C PRO A 176 -15.24 10.55 26.90
N VAL A 177 -15.21 10.81 25.61
CA VAL A 177 -15.51 12.11 25.01
C VAL A 177 -16.29 11.91 23.72
N ASP A 178 -17.47 12.52 23.61
CA ASP A 178 -18.29 12.52 22.41
C ASP A 178 -17.88 13.62 21.44
N ILE A 179 -17.56 13.22 20.22
CA ILE A 179 -17.28 14.12 19.10
C ILE A 179 -18.44 14.05 18.10
N ILE A 180 -19.07 15.16 17.82
CA ILE A 180 -20.13 15.28 16.82
C ILE A 180 -19.51 15.72 15.49
N SER A 181 -19.84 15.00 14.43
CA SER A 181 -19.47 15.37 13.07
C SER A 181 -20.58 14.91 12.10
N LYS A 182 -21.09 15.82 11.27
CA LYS A 182 -22.14 15.50 10.29
C LYS A 182 -23.31 14.71 10.90
N GLU A 183 -23.89 15.23 11.99
CA GLU A 183 -25.04 14.64 12.70
C GLU A 183 -24.78 13.27 13.36
N SER A 184 -23.56 12.78 13.34
CA SER A 184 -23.21 11.52 14.01
C SER A 184 -22.30 11.79 15.21
N SER A 185 -22.60 11.11 16.35
CA SER A 185 -21.72 11.10 17.51
C SER A 185 -20.72 9.96 17.41
N THR A 186 -19.49 10.25 17.79
CA THR A 186 -18.38 9.28 17.78
C THR A 186 -17.64 9.36 19.10
N LEU A 187 -17.53 8.25 19.78
CA LEU A 187 -16.84 8.12 21.06
C LEU A 187 -15.32 8.05 20.84
N TYR A 188 -14.62 8.93 21.54
CA TYR A 188 -13.17 8.95 21.72
C TYR A 188 -12.85 8.86 23.21
N TYR A 189 -11.58 8.63 23.52
CA TYR A 189 -11.08 8.62 24.91
C TYR A 189 -9.92 9.60 25.06
N ARG A 190 -9.97 10.43 26.12
CA ARG A 190 -8.90 11.35 26.43
C ARG A 190 -7.72 10.61 27.03
N PHE A 191 -6.52 10.90 26.55
CA PHE A 191 -5.29 10.29 27.06
C PHE A 191 -4.13 11.28 27.07
N SER A 192 -3.16 11.03 27.93
CA SER A 192 -2.02 11.91 28.16
C SER A 192 -0.76 11.11 28.51
N MET A 193 0.36 11.81 28.71
CA MET A 193 1.61 11.17 29.17
C MET A 193 1.44 10.48 30.55
N VAL A 194 0.63 11.04 31.44
CA VAL A 194 0.37 10.48 32.80
C VAL A 194 -0.77 9.47 32.80
N LYS A 195 -1.68 9.55 31.82
CA LYS A 195 -2.81 8.62 31.64
C LYS A 195 -2.79 8.12 30.22
N PRO A 196 -1.91 7.17 29.86
CA PRO A 196 -1.82 6.62 28.52
C PRO A 196 -3.08 5.85 28.16
N LEU A 197 -3.37 5.79 26.86
CA LEU A 197 -4.46 4.95 26.35
C LEU A 197 -3.95 3.50 26.30
N LYS A 198 -4.51 2.63 27.16
CA LYS A 198 -4.13 1.23 27.25
C LYS A 198 -5.18 0.33 26.62
N VAL A 199 -4.73 -0.70 25.94
CA VAL A 199 -5.61 -1.70 25.33
C VAL A 199 -5.00 -3.09 25.45
N GLU A 200 -5.82 -4.06 25.85
CA GLU A 200 -5.50 -5.48 25.80
C GLU A 200 -6.22 -6.09 24.59
N ILE A 201 -5.51 -6.83 23.78
CA ILE A 201 -6.04 -7.39 22.55
C ILE A 201 -5.44 -8.78 22.28
N ILE A 202 -6.24 -9.66 21.71
CA ILE A 202 -5.84 -11.02 21.32
C ILE A 202 -5.68 -11.06 19.79
N GLY A 203 -4.46 -11.32 19.33
CA GLY A 203 -4.14 -11.49 17.92
C GLY A 203 -4.19 -12.97 17.47
N PRO A 204 -4.06 -13.21 16.15
CA PRO A 204 -3.63 -12.24 15.14
C PRO A 204 -4.74 -11.30 14.67
N THR A 205 -4.52 -9.99 14.69
CA THR A 205 -5.45 -8.97 14.22
C THR A 205 -4.75 -7.64 13.90
N GLU A 206 -5.50 -6.65 13.48
CA GLU A 206 -5.03 -5.28 13.30
C GLU A 206 -5.71 -4.36 14.32
N LEU A 207 -4.94 -3.55 15.03
CA LEU A 207 -5.45 -2.48 15.87
C LEU A 207 -5.26 -1.15 15.14
N ARG A 208 -6.34 -0.56 14.68
CA ARG A 208 -6.35 0.78 14.07
C ARG A 208 -6.60 1.81 15.13
N VAL A 209 -5.69 2.76 15.25
CA VAL A 209 -5.74 3.83 16.23
C VAL A 209 -5.95 5.14 15.52
N LEU A 210 -7.06 5.82 15.84
CA LEU A 210 -7.31 7.18 15.40
C LEU A 210 -6.97 8.12 16.55
N THR A 211 -6.21 9.18 16.27
CA THR A 211 -5.86 10.18 17.25
C THR A 211 -6.27 11.57 16.77
N ARG A 212 -6.66 12.46 17.71
CA ARG A 212 -6.96 13.85 17.45
C ARG A 212 -6.26 14.70 18.51
N THR A 213 -5.79 15.89 18.14
CA THR A 213 -5.36 16.90 19.09
C THR A 213 -6.57 17.57 19.74
N GLU A 214 -6.46 17.95 20.99
CA GLU A 214 -7.41 18.81 21.68
C GLU A 214 -6.87 20.23 21.60
N ASN A 215 -7.59 21.15 20.95
CA ASN A 215 -7.11 22.49 20.64
C ASN A 215 -8.03 23.52 21.25
N HIS A 216 -7.48 24.63 21.70
CA HIS A 216 -8.28 25.81 22.02
C HIS A 216 -8.96 26.33 20.74
N PHE A 217 -10.21 26.80 20.83
CA PHE A 217 -11.00 27.19 19.64
C PHE A 217 -10.36 28.33 18.81
N GLN A 218 -9.47 29.12 19.39
CA GLN A 218 -8.74 30.20 18.69
C GLN A 218 -7.49 29.70 17.93
N MET A 219 -7.06 28.47 18.15
CA MET A 219 -5.88 27.94 17.47
C MET A 219 -6.15 27.74 15.97
N LYS A 220 -5.16 28.12 15.17
CA LYS A 220 -5.18 27.96 13.70
C LYS A 220 -3.93 27.24 13.23
N GLY A 221 -4.01 26.67 12.02
CA GLY A 221 -2.86 26.06 11.37
C GLY A 221 -2.72 24.56 11.65
N ARG A 222 -1.53 24.05 11.33
CA ARG A 222 -1.18 22.63 11.49
C ARG A 222 -0.42 22.43 12.78
N ILE A 223 -0.68 21.29 13.41
CA ILE A 223 -0.11 20.90 14.69
C ILE A 223 0.61 19.57 14.50
N ASN A 224 1.93 19.58 14.65
CA ASN A 224 2.72 18.36 14.70
C ASN A 224 2.73 17.82 16.13
N TYR A 225 2.58 16.52 16.27
CA TYR A 225 2.66 15.83 17.57
C TYR A 225 3.19 14.41 17.36
N ARG A 226 3.73 13.85 18.43
CA ARG A 226 4.31 12.50 18.41
C ARG A 226 3.57 11.60 19.39
N VAL A 227 3.33 10.37 18.94
CA VAL A 227 2.70 9.33 19.72
C VAL A 227 3.62 8.11 19.75
N GLN A 228 3.94 7.63 20.93
CA GLN A 228 4.73 6.42 21.13
C GLN A 228 3.81 5.25 21.45
N VAL A 229 4.08 4.11 20.85
CA VAL A 229 3.42 2.85 21.16
C VAL A 229 4.39 1.98 21.92
N LYS A 230 3.94 1.48 23.06
CA LYS A 230 4.66 0.50 23.86
C LYS A 230 3.88 -0.81 23.90
N GLU A 231 4.59 -1.91 23.89
CA GLU A 231 4.05 -3.24 24.12
C GLU A 231 4.71 -3.83 25.35
N ASN A 232 3.92 -4.23 26.34
CA ASN A 232 4.42 -4.77 27.62
C ASN A 232 5.52 -3.88 28.25
N GLY A 233 5.37 -2.55 28.15
CA GLY A 233 6.30 -1.54 28.66
C GLY A 233 7.47 -1.20 27.72
N SER A 234 7.74 -1.98 26.70
CA SER A 234 8.80 -1.75 25.72
C SER A 234 8.31 -0.93 24.53
N VAL A 235 9.09 0.07 24.10
CA VAL A 235 8.76 0.89 22.92
C VAL A 235 8.91 0.06 21.66
N ILE A 236 7.82 -0.05 20.89
CA ILE A 236 7.83 -0.75 19.61
C ILE A 236 7.79 0.21 18.42
N ASN A 237 7.16 1.39 18.57
CA ASN A 237 7.11 2.39 17.51
C ASN A 237 6.88 3.81 18.04
N THR A 238 7.24 4.80 17.24
CA THR A 238 6.93 6.22 17.47
C THR A 238 6.44 6.85 16.18
N TYR A 239 5.23 7.41 16.20
CA TYR A 239 4.61 8.06 15.07
C TYR A 239 4.70 9.56 15.20
N GLN A 240 5.14 10.24 14.14
CA GLN A 240 5.04 11.68 14.01
C GLN A 240 3.82 12.01 13.14
N LEU A 241 2.87 12.72 13.71
CA LEU A 241 1.57 12.97 13.13
C LEU A 241 1.36 14.48 12.93
N ASN A 242 0.51 14.83 11.96
CA ASN A 242 0.19 16.22 11.67
C ASN A 242 -1.32 16.38 11.57
N SER A 243 -1.91 17.17 12.47
CA SER A 243 -3.33 17.49 12.50
C SER A 243 -3.55 18.98 12.22
N LYS A 244 -4.73 19.34 11.79
CA LYS A 244 -5.23 20.74 11.78
C LYS A 244 -6.50 20.82 12.60
N VAL A 245 -6.88 22.01 13.05
CA VAL A 245 -8.17 22.22 13.71
C VAL A 245 -9.30 21.75 12.78
N SER A 246 -10.24 20.97 13.30
CA SER A 246 -11.35 20.46 12.50
C SER A 246 -12.37 21.56 12.22
N GLU A 247 -12.83 21.64 10.99
CA GLU A 247 -13.90 22.56 10.57
C GLU A 247 -15.30 21.94 10.73
N VAL A 248 -15.38 20.63 10.94
CA VAL A 248 -16.64 19.87 10.90
C VAL A 248 -16.90 19.04 12.15
N ALA A 249 -15.91 18.88 13.02
CA ALA A 249 -16.03 18.10 14.24
C ALA A 249 -16.02 19.04 15.45
N VAL A 250 -16.95 18.85 16.35
CA VAL A 250 -17.09 19.63 17.60
C VAL A 250 -17.30 18.68 18.78
N TYR A 251 -16.96 19.15 19.98
CA TYR A 251 -17.33 18.44 21.20
C TYR A 251 -18.83 18.59 21.46
N LYS A 252 -19.45 17.56 22.00
CA LYS A 252 -20.83 17.62 22.40
C LYS A 252 -21.05 18.59 23.56
N ASP A 253 -20.18 18.55 24.56
CA ASP A 253 -20.41 19.21 25.84
C ASP A 253 -19.35 20.28 26.20
N VAL A 254 -18.36 20.54 25.32
CA VAL A 254 -17.26 21.48 25.59
C VAL A 254 -17.17 22.53 24.48
N LYS A 255 -17.39 23.80 24.80
CA LYS A 255 -17.44 24.91 23.83
C LYS A 255 -16.08 25.59 23.59
N GLU A 256 -15.17 25.53 24.55
CA GLU A 256 -13.88 26.22 24.49
C GLU A 256 -12.78 25.44 23.76
N LEU A 257 -13.06 24.21 23.47
CA LEU A 257 -12.13 23.30 22.79
C LEU A 257 -12.66 22.88 21.41
N THR A 258 -11.75 22.66 20.48
CA THR A 258 -12.07 22.15 19.15
C THR A 258 -11.15 20.96 18.85
N PRO A 259 -11.70 19.82 18.44
CA PRO A 259 -10.88 18.66 18.09
C PRO A 259 -10.10 18.93 16.81
N GLY A 260 -8.91 18.38 16.73
CA GLY A 260 -8.15 18.31 15.47
C GLY A 260 -8.75 17.32 14.48
N THR A 261 -8.32 17.39 13.23
CA THR A 261 -8.60 16.33 12.23
C THR A 261 -7.99 15.01 12.69
N ALA A 262 -8.68 13.91 12.44
CA ALA A 262 -8.19 12.60 12.82
C ALA A 262 -6.93 12.22 12.02
N CYS A 263 -5.90 11.76 12.71
CA CYS A 263 -4.77 11.04 12.16
C CYS A 263 -4.88 9.58 12.58
N GLU A 264 -4.34 8.68 11.78
CA GLU A 264 -4.45 7.24 12.06
C GLU A 264 -3.13 6.50 11.83
N PHE A 265 -2.98 5.41 12.54
CA PHE A 265 -1.96 4.40 12.31
C PHE A 265 -2.51 3.01 12.66
N VAL A 266 -1.84 1.96 12.18
CA VAL A 266 -2.24 0.58 12.41
C VAL A 266 -1.10 -0.17 13.11
N ILE A 267 -1.45 -0.96 14.10
CA ILE A 267 -0.57 -1.88 14.81
C ILE A 267 -0.97 -3.29 14.38
N PHE A 268 -0.03 -4.05 13.83
CA PHE A 268 -0.23 -5.47 13.54
C PHE A 268 0.00 -6.26 14.82
N VAL A 269 -1.05 -6.90 15.31
CA VAL A 269 -1.03 -7.67 16.56
C VAL A 269 -0.70 -9.11 16.23
N PRO A 270 0.43 -9.66 16.72
CA PRO A 270 0.79 -11.06 16.51
C PRO A 270 -0.19 -12.02 17.20
N LYS A 271 -0.02 -13.32 16.97
CA LYS A 271 -0.81 -14.34 17.67
C LYS A 271 -0.53 -14.30 19.18
N GLY A 272 -1.58 -14.28 19.97
CA GLY A 272 -1.50 -14.26 21.45
C GLY A 272 -2.14 -13.03 22.06
N LYS A 273 -1.96 -12.88 23.37
CA LYS A 273 -2.49 -11.77 24.17
C LYS A 273 -1.41 -10.69 24.30
N HIS A 274 -1.77 -9.45 23.96
CA HIS A 274 -0.86 -8.31 23.93
C HIS A 274 -1.48 -7.11 24.64
N VAL A 275 -0.66 -6.35 25.35
CA VAL A 275 -1.07 -5.09 25.99
C VAL A 275 -0.29 -3.95 25.35
N TYR A 276 -1.01 -3.03 24.75
CA TYR A 276 -0.44 -1.82 24.13
C TYR A 276 -0.75 -0.59 24.97
N GLU A 277 0.24 0.28 25.10
CA GLU A 277 0.11 1.61 25.68
C GLU A 277 0.42 2.65 24.60
N ILE A 278 -0.49 3.60 24.41
CA ILE A 278 -0.36 4.69 23.46
C ILE A 278 -0.15 5.97 24.26
N VAL A 279 1.02 6.62 24.08
CA VAL A 279 1.50 7.70 24.92
C VAL A 279 1.87 8.92 24.08
N PRO A 280 1.33 10.12 24.33
CA PRO A 280 1.85 11.36 23.74
C PRO A 280 3.28 11.63 24.23
N LEU A 281 4.13 12.21 23.38
CA LEU A 281 5.51 12.56 23.74
C LEU A 281 5.75 14.06 23.93
N ASP A 282 4.89 14.89 23.35
CA ASP A 282 5.09 16.36 23.35
C ASP A 282 4.40 17.00 24.56
N LYS A 283 5.18 17.64 25.43
CA LYS A 283 4.69 18.23 26.70
C LYS A 283 3.62 19.31 26.49
N ASP A 284 3.76 20.11 25.42
CA ASP A 284 2.83 21.20 25.11
C ASP A 284 1.51 20.70 24.51
N LYS A 285 1.43 19.41 24.18
CA LYS A 285 0.29 18.72 23.55
C LYS A 285 0.04 17.41 24.26
N ASN A 286 0.01 17.49 25.57
CA ASN A 286 -0.01 16.33 26.45
C ASN A 286 -1.38 15.63 26.50
N THR A 287 -2.44 16.28 26.01
CA THR A 287 -3.79 15.70 25.94
C THR A 287 -4.20 15.45 24.50
N LEU A 288 -4.47 14.21 24.20
CA LEU A 288 -4.98 13.76 22.91
C LEU A 288 -6.26 12.97 23.09
N LEU A 289 -7.02 12.83 22.01
CA LEU A 289 -8.18 11.95 21.93
C LEU A 289 -7.79 10.72 21.11
N GLY A 290 -8.13 9.55 21.59
CA GLY A 290 -7.87 8.27 20.93
C GLY A 290 -9.15 7.48 20.71
N ARG A 291 -9.25 6.81 19.56
CA ARG A 291 -10.28 5.83 19.25
C ARG A 291 -9.62 4.58 18.70
N LEU A 292 -10.01 3.46 19.26
CA LEU A 292 -9.48 2.14 18.91
C LEU A 292 -10.49 1.39 18.05
N LEU A 293 -10.03 0.78 16.99
CA LEU A 293 -10.87 0.00 16.08
C LEU A 293 -10.17 -1.33 15.77
N ILE A 294 -10.96 -2.39 15.67
CA ILE A 294 -10.51 -3.71 15.22
C ILE A 294 -11.34 -4.17 14.03
N PRO A 295 -10.82 -5.04 13.15
CA PRO A 295 -11.60 -5.60 12.06
C PRO A 295 -12.80 -6.39 12.56
N VAL A 296 -13.98 -6.16 11.99
CA VAL A 296 -15.20 -6.91 12.34
C VAL A 296 -15.01 -8.42 12.17
N LYS A 297 -14.26 -8.84 11.14
CA LYS A 297 -13.98 -10.27 10.88
C LYS A 297 -13.21 -10.99 12.00
N ASP A 298 -12.50 -10.22 12.85
CA ASP A 298 -11.65 -10.76 13.92
C ASP A 298 -12.39 -10.74 15.29
N VAL A 299 -13.60 -10.20 15.31
CA VAL A 299 -14.47 -10.22 16.49
C VAL A 299 -15.23 -11.53 16.48
N LYS A 300 -14.92 -12.41 17.42
CA LYS A 300 -15.77 -13.57 17.71
C LYS A 300 -17.02 -13.05 18.41
N LEU A 301 -18.10 -12.88 17.69
CA LEU A 301 -19.42 -12.78 18.30
C LEU A 301 -19.72 -14.18 18.84
N GLU A 302 -19.81 -14.33 20.16
CA GLU A 302 -20.39 -15.54 20.73
C GLU A 302 -21.82 -15.59 20.22
N GLU A 303 -22.12 -16.56 19.36
CA GLU A 303 -23.48 -16.90 18.99
C GLU A 303 -24.13 -17.47 20.28
N ASN A 304 -25.03 -16.67 20.91
CA ASN A 304 -25.92 -17.13 21.97
C ASN A 304 -27.05 -17.98 21.40
#